data_b9498b55fb01c9f293b5b02db0e6e28c
#
_entry.id   b9498b55fb01c9f293b5b02db0e6e28c
#
_cell.length_a   1.000
_cell.length_b   1.000
_cell.length_c   1.000
_cell.angle_alpha   90.00
_cell.angle_beta   90.00
_cell.angle_gamma   90.00
#
_symmetry.space_group_name_H-M   'P 1'
#
loop_
_entity.id
_entity.type
_entity.pdbx_description
1 polymer ?
#
loop_
_entity_poly.entity_id
_entity_poly.type
_entity_poly.pdbx_seq_one_letter_code
_entity_poly.pdbx_strand_id
1 'polypeptide(L)'
;PVINKIDMPNAMPEEVEDEIIDLIGCEREDIIRASGKTGEGVPDILEAIVKRVPSPVGDPKAPLQALIFNSFRGIITLCKVMNGSIRKGDKVKFVQTGMEYDADEVGVLKMDMKPTKELSTGEVGYIISGIKNATEVKVGDTITHIDRPCEQAIAGFQVVKPMVFAGVYPIDPSDYENLRAS
;
A
#
# COMPACT_ATOMS: atom_id res chain seq x y z
N PRO A 1 -10.64 -15.97 -5.27
CA PRO A 1 -11.21 -15.83 -3.92
C PRO A 1 -10.64 -16.84 -2.94
N VAL A 2 -10.64 -16.52 -1.62
CA VAL A 2 -10.15 -17.41 -0.57
C VAL A 2 -11.12 -17.36 0.62
N ILE A 3 -11.56 -18.53 1.08
CA ILE A 3 -12.33 -18.67 2.33
C ILE A 3 -11.34 -19.09 3.41
N ASN A 4 -11.15 -18.21 4.40
CA ASN A 4 -10.26 -18.48 5.53
C ASN A 4 -11.05 -18.95 6.75
N LYS A 5 -10.34 -19.55 7.71
CA LYS A 5 -10.88 -20.03 8.99
C LYS A 5 -11.82 -21.22 8.85
N ILE A 6 -11.60 -22.10 7.87
CA ILE A 6 -12.40 -23.34 7.69
C ILE A 6 -12.27 -24.33 8.87
N ASP A 7 -11.25 -24.13 9.72
CA ASP A 7 -11.02 -24.90 10.96
C ASP A 7 -12.00 -24.57 12.09
N MET A 8 -12.80 -23.52 11.95
CA MET A 8 -13.75 -23.12 13.00
C MET A 8 -14.94 -24.08 13.03
N PRO A 9 -15.41 -24.48 14.24
CA PRO A 9 -16.51 -25.44 14.38
C PRO A 9 -17.84 -24.99 13.74
N ASN A 10 -18.03 -23.69 13.57
CA ASN A 10 -19.20 -23.07 12.98
C ASN A 10 -18.92 -22.53 11.56
N ALA A 11 -17.85 -22.97 10.92
CA ALA A 11 -17.59 -22.59 9.53
C ALA A 11 -18.61 -23.28 8.60
N MET A 12 -19.14 -22.53 7.65
CA MET A 12 -20.07 -22.98 6.62
C MET A 12 -19.48 -22.67 5.24
N PRO A 13 -18.39 -23.35 4.85
CA PRO A 13 -17.66 -23.00 3.62
C PRO A 13 -18.51 -23.12 2.35
N GLU A 14 -19.44 -24.09 2.28
CA GLU A 14 -20.33 -24.27 1.13
C GLU A 14 -21.27 -23.08 0.93
N GLU A 15 -21.88 -22.59 2.01
CA GLU A 15 -22.79 -21.44 1.94
C GLU A 15 -22.03 -20.16 1.56
N VAL A 16 -20.82 -19.97 2.11
CA VAL A 16 -19.96 -18.82 1.77
C VAL A 16 -19.47 -18.90 0.32
N GLU A 17 -19.23 -20.10 -0.23
CA GLU A 17 -18.93 -20.27 -1.66
C GLU A 17 -20.07 -19.78 -2.54
N ASP A 18 -21.30 -20.18 -2.21
CA ASP A 18 -22.47 -19.74 -2.96
C ASP A 18 -22.62 -18.20 -2.93
N GLU A 19 -22.44 -17.59 -1.75
CA GLU A 19 -22.43 -16.12 -1.63
C GLU A 19 -21.33 -15.45 -2.47
N ILE A 20 -20.12 -16.01 -2.51
CA ILE A 20 -19.02 -15.49 -3.31
C ILE A 20 -19.34 -15.61 -4.81
N ILE A 21 -19.88 -16.75 -5.25
CA ILE A 21 -20.28 -16.97 -6.65
C ILE A 21 -21.33 -15.95 -7.07
N ASP A 22 -22.34 -15.74 -6.23
CA ASP A 22 -23.40 -14.77 -6.49
C ASP A 22 -22.88 -13.32 -6.55
N LEU A 23 -21.88 -13.00 -5.71
CA LEU A 23 -21.35 -11.64 -5.60
C LEU A 23 -20.41 -11.26 -6.75
N ILE A 24 -19.52 -12.16 -7.17
CA ILE A 24 -18.45 -11.85 -8.13
C ILE A 24 -18.49 -12.66 -9.42
N GLY A 25 -19.37 -13.66 -9.53
CA GLY A 25 -19.57 -14.46 -10.73
C GLY A 25 -18.39 -15.38 -11.07
N CYS A 26 -17.63 -15.86 -10.08
CA CYS A 26 -16.56 -16.84 -10.30
C CYS A 26 -17.07 -18.27 -10.27
N GLU A 27 -16.25 -19.21 -10.81
CA GLU A 27 -16.55 -20.63 -10.70
C GLU A 27 -16.15 -21.15 -9.29
N ARG A 28 -16.83 -22.18 -8.79
CA ARG A 28 -16.56 -22.76 -7.47
C ARG A 28 -15.13 -23.26 -7.31
N GLU A 29 -14.57 -23.83 -8.39
CA GLU A 29 -13.20 -24.34 -8.47
C GLU A 29 -12.13 -23.24 -8.34
N ASP A 30 -12.52 -21.98 -8.52
CA ASP A 30 -11.61 -20.84 -8.32
C ASP A 30 -11.48 -20.43 -6.87
N ILE A 31 -12.37 -20.91 -6.01
CA ILE A 31 -12.42 -20.56 -4.59
C ILE A 31 -11.52 -21.53 -3.80
N ILE A 32 -10.53 -20.97 -3.11
CA ILE A 32 -9.62 -21.77 -2.28
C ILE A 32 -10.10 -21.73 -0.84
N ARG A 33 -10.30 -22.91 -0.26
CA ARG A 33 -10.57 -23.07 1.17
C ARG A 33 -9.26 -23.12 1.94
N ALA A 34 -9.14 -22.37 3.03
CA ALA A 34 -7.90 -22.29 3.79
C ALA A 34 -8.11 -22.07 5.30
N SER A 35 -7.08 -22.38 6.06
CA SER A 35 -6.95 -21.98 7.45
C SER A 35 -5.54 -21.47 7.72
N GLY A 36 -5.41 -20.18 7.97
CA GLY A 36 -4.14 -19.57 8.38
C GLY A 36 -3.64 -20.10 9.74
N LYS A 37 -4.52 -20.71 10.55
CA LYS A 37 -4.17 -21.30 11.83
C LYS A 37 -3.57 -22.69 11.69
N THR A 38 -4.17 -23.54 10.86
CA THR A 38 -3.70 -24.92 10.67
C THR A 38 -2.69 -25.07 9.54
N GLY A 39 -2.66 -24.12 8.60
CA GLY A 39 -1.86 -24.18 7.38
C GLY A 39 -2.57 -24.88 6.22
N GLU A 40 -3.76 -25.41 6.42
CA GLU A 40 -4.55 -26.07 5.37
C GLU A 40 -4.89 -25.10 4.25
N GLY A 41 -4.70 -25.51 2.97
CA GLY A 41 -4.95 -24.69 1.79
C GLY A 41 -3.95 -23.54 1.56
N VAL A 42 -3.02 -23.28 2.48
CA VAL A 42 -2.01 -22.21 2.31
C VAL A 42 -1.07 -22.47 1.12
N PRO A 43 -0.57 -23.70 0.88
CA PRO A 43 0.20 -23.98 -0.31
C PRO A 43 -0.55 -23.69 -1.61
N ASP A 44 -1.85 -24.00 -1.67
CA ASP A 44 -2.68 -23.76 -2.86
C ASP A 44 -2.86 -22.25 -3.12
N ILE A 45 -2.99 -21.44 -2.05
CA ILE A 45 -3.00 -19.98 -2.17
C ILE A 45 -1.69 -19.45 -2.79
N LEU A 46 -0.55 -19.93 -2.28
CA LEU A 46 0.76 -19.51 -2.79
C LEU A 46 0.95 -19.92 -4.26
N GLU A 47 0.54 -21.12 -4.62
CA GLU A 47 0.56 -21.58 -6.01
C GLU A 47 -0.37 -20.76 -6.91
N ALA A 48 -1.58 -20.46 -6.45
CA ALA A 48 -2.53 -19.63 -7.17
C ALA A 48 -2.00 -18.20 -7.37
N ILE A 49 -1.32 -17.60 -6.39
CA ILE A 49 -0.67 -16.29 -6.53
C ILE A 49 0.36 -16.35 -7.68
N VAL A 50 1.23 -17.34 -7.68
CA VAL A 50 2.28 -17.48 -8.71
C VAL A 50 1.68 -17.71 -10.11
N LYS A 51 0.60 -18.48 -10.21
CA LYS A 51 -0.01 -18.83 -11.51
C LYS A 51 -0.97 -17.76 -12.04
N ARG A 52 -1.70 -17.07 -11.17
CA ARG A 52 -2.84 -16.25 -11.57
C ARG A 52 -2.60 -14.74 -11.45
N VAL A 53 -1.69 -14.29 -10.55
CA VAL A 53 -1.40 -12.86 -10.38
C VAL A 53 -0.40 -12.43 -11.45
N PRO A 54 -0.75 -11.46 -12.32
CA PRO A 54 0.16 -11.01 -13.36
C PRO A 54 1.36 -10.28 -12.74
N SER A 55 2.51 -10.36 -13.41
CA SER A 55 3.68 -9.59 -13.03
C SER A 55 3.41 -8.08 -13.12
N PRO A 56 4.05 -7.26 -12.30
CA PRO A 56 3.95 -5.80 -12.41
C PRO A 56 4.31 -5.32 -13.83
N VAL A 57 3.53 -4.37 -14.34
CA VAL A 57 3.78 -3.74 -15.64
C VAL A 57 4.48 -2.41 -15.41
N GLY A 58 5.53 -2.13 -16.19
CA GLY A 58 6.27 -0.87 -16.14
C GLY A 58 7.61 -0.97 -16.84
N ASP A 59 8.25 0.17 -17.08
CA ASP A 59 9.57 0.27 -17.71
C ASP A 59 10.63 0.71 -16.67
N PRO A 60 11.59 -0.16 -16.31
CA PRO A 60 12.65 0.20 -15.37
C PRO A 60 13.63 1.26 -15.92
N LYS A 61 13.62 1.53 -17.24
CA LYS A 61 14.45 2.57 -17.87
C LYS A 61 13.74 3.90 -18.05
N ALA A 62 12.44 3.95 -17.83
CA ALA A 62 11.67 5.19 -17.88
C ALA A 62 12.03 6.13 -16.71
N PRO A 63 11.65 7.42 -16.78
CA PRO A 63 11.70 8.31 -15.63
C PRO A 63 10.96 7.72 -14.43
N LEU A 64 11.44 7.99 -13.23
CA LEU A 64 10.82 7.52 -11.99
C LEU A 64 9.36 8.00 -11.90
N GLN A 65 8.48 7.06 -11.68
CA GLN A 65 7.10 7.28 -11.26
C GLN A 65 6.79 6.32 -10.11
N ALA A 66 6.68 6.83 -8.90
CA ALA A 66 6.28 6.04 -7.74
C ALA A 66 5.03 6.64 -7.10
N LEU A 67 4.02 5.80 -6.84
CA LEU A 67 2.76 6.21 -6.23
C LEU A 67 2.85 6.11 -4.72
N ILE A 68 2.58 7.20 -4.02
CA ILE A 68 2.44 7.21 -2.56
C ILE A 68 1.08 6.64 -2.19
N PHE A 69 1.03 5.57 -1.42
CA PHE A 69 -0.23 4.99 -0.96
C PHE A 69 -0.42 5.07 0.56
N ASN A 70 0.63 5.41 1.31
CA ASN A 70 0.54 5.65 2.75
C ASN A 70 1.74 6.46 3.24
N SER A 71 1.61 7.07 4.41
CA SER A 71 2.73 7.70 5.11
C SER A 71 2.60 7.46 6.62
N PHE A 72 3.71 7.18 7.28
CA PHE A 72 3.75 6.99 8.72
C PHE A 72 4.49 8.15 9.36
N ARG A 73 3.79 8.89 10.24
CA ARG A 73 4.30 10.09 10.92
C ARG A 73 4.88 11.17 9.98
N GLY A 74 4.48 11.16 8.70
CA GLY A 74 4.99 12.07 7.68
C GLY A 74 6.43 11.82 7.22
N ILE A 75 7.22 11.06 7.96
CA ILE A 75 8.66 10.86 7.70
C ILE A 75 8.90 9.64 6.81
N ILE A 76 8.12 8.57 6.99
CA ILE A 76 8.22 7.32 6.24
C ILE A 76 7.11 7.31 5.20
N THR A 77 7.48 7.42 3.94
CA THR A 77 6.54 7.39 2.82
C THR A 77 6.52 6.00 2.21
N LEU A 78 5.35 5.36 2.19
CA LEU A 78 5.16 4.07 1.54
C LEU A 78 4.75 4.28 0.10
N CYS A 79 5.48 3.68 -0.82
CA CYS A 79 5.24 3.84 -2.24
C CYS A 79 5.37 2.55 -3.04
N LYS A 80 4.72 2.54 -4.21
CA LYS A 80 4.90 1.53 -5.25
C LYS A 80 5.58 2.18 -6.45
N VAL A 81 6.70 1.63 -6.86
CA VAL A 81 7.41 2.07 -8.08
C VAL A 81 6.69 1.51 -9.30
N MET A 82 6.11 2.39 -10.11
CA MET A 82 5.41 2.02 -11.34
C MET A 82 6.36 1.99 -12.53
N ASN A 83 7.26 2.97 -12.62
CA ASN A 83 8.29 3.06 -13.66
C ASN A 83 9.60 3.56 -13.06
N GLY A 84 10.71 3.23 -13.71
CA GLY A 84 12.04 3.64 -13.28
C GLY A 84 12.50 2.94 -12.00
N SER A 85 13.36 3.60 -11.26
CA SER A 85 13.86 3.13 -9.97
C SER A 85 14.23 4.31 -9.08
N ILE A 86 14.36 4.10 -7.78
CA ILE A 86 14.81 5.09 -6.81
C ILE A 86 15.88 4.49 -5.90
N ARG A 87 16.91 5.27 -5.61
CA ARG A 87 18.05 4.88 -4.77
C ARG A 87 18.22 5.84 -3.61
N LYS A 88 18.91 5.35 -2.59
CA LYS A 88 19.40 6.22 -1.52
C LYS A 88 20.25 7.36 -2.10
N GLY A 89 19.96 8.59 -1.69
CA GLY A 89 20.64 9.80 -2.11
C GLY A 89 20.07 10.46 -3.37
N ASP A 90 19.08 9.86 -4.01
CA ASP A 90 18.41 10.48 -5.15
C ASP A 90 17.62 11.72 -4.71
N LYS A 91 17.65 12.75 -5.55
CA LYS A 91 16.82 13.94 -5.36
C LYS A 91 15.48 13.75 -6.04
N VAL A 92 14.43 13.82 -5.24
CA VAL A 92 13.06 13.52 -5.68
C VAL A 92 12.15 14.72 -5.47
N LYS A 93 11.11 14.75 -6.29
CA LYS A 93 10.04 15.74 -6.24
C LYS A 93 8.70 15.04 -6.11
N PHE A 94 7.86 15.55 -5.24
CA PHE A 94 6.46 15.16 -5.11
C PHE A 94 5.65 16.06 -6.05
N VAL A 95 5.04 15.45 -7.05
CA VAL A 95 4.48 16.19 -8.20
C VAL A 95 3.33 17.10 -7.82
N GLN A 96 2.39 16.63 -6.97
CA GLN A 96 1.22 17.40 -6.58
C GLN A 96 1.53 18.50 -5.55
N THR A 97 2.40 18.21 -4.59
CA THR A 97 2.77 19.19 -3.56
C THR A 97 3.89 20.11 -4.03
N GLY A 98 4.64 19.71 -5.05
CA GLY A 98 5.79 20.45 -5.58
C GLY A 98 7.02 20.42 -4.68
N MET A 99 6.97 19.71 -3.56
CA MET A 99 8.06 19.64 -2.59
C MET A 99 9.18 18.75 -3.08
N GLU A 100 10.41 19.13 -2.73
CA GLU A 100 11.64 18.45 -3.15
C GLU A 100 12.39 17.93 -1.91
N TYR A 101 12.88 16.71 -1.99
CA TYR A 101 13.56 16.02 -0.90
C TYR A 101 14.72 15.18 -1.40
N ASP A 102 15.65 14.87 -0.50
CA ASP A 102 16.62 13.80 -0.70
C ASP A 102 16.04 12.47 -0.16
N ALA A 103 16.20 11.38 -0.90
CA ALA A 103 15.86 10.05 -0.43
C ALA A 103 16.96 9.55 0.51
N ASP A 104 16.87 9.87 1.81
CA ASP A 104 17.89 9.54 2.81
C ASP A 104 18.05 8.02 2.97
N GLU A 105 16.95 7.30 2.85
CA GLU A 105 16.92 5.85 2.86
C GLU A 105 15.79 5.33 1.99
N VAL A 106 16.03 4.19 1.31
CA VAL A 106 15.01 3.42 0.62
C VAL A 106 15.07 1.97 1.09
N GLY A 107 13.93 1.29 1.10
CA GLY A 107 13.89 -0.09 1.56
C GLY A 107 12.54 -0.76 1.39
N VAL A 108 12.49 -2.04 1.75
CA VAL A 108 11.28 -2.85 1.71
C VAL A 108 10.75 -3.14 3.10
N LEU A 109 9.43 -3.29 3.19
CA LEU A 109 8.76 -3.73 4.41
C LEU A 109 8.65 -5.26 4.38
N LYS A 110 9.22 -5.87 5.43
CA LYS A 110 8.99 -7.29 5.76
C LYS A 110 8.33 -7.35 7.14
N MET A 111 8.79 -8.23 8.03
CA MET A 111 8.42 -8.14 9.45
C MET A 111 8.95 -6.83 10.06
N ASP A 112 10.11 -6.39 9.58
CA ASP A 112 10.76 -5.12 9.92
C ASP A 112 11.09 -4.34 8.65
N MET A 113 11.40 -3.05 8.80
CA MET A 113 11.94 -2.21 7.73
C MET A 113 13.35 -2.70 7.37
N LYS A 114 13.56 -3.03 6.10
CA LYS A 114 14.87 -3.49 5.60
C LYS A 114 15.38 -2.54 4.53
N PRO A 115 16.44 -1.76 4.83
CA PRO A 115 17.08 -0.91 3.84
C PRO A 115 17.57 -1.71 2.65
N THR A 116 17.40 -1.15 1.45
CA THR A 116 17.90 -1.68 0.19
C THR A 116 18.71 -0.62 -0.54
N LYS A 117 19.46 -1.03 -1.55
CA LYS A 117 20.21 -0.07 -2.37
C LYS A 117 19.30 0.69 -3.32
N GLU A 118 18.24 0.06 -3.76
CA GLU A 118 17.35 0.52 -4.81
C GLU A 118 15.96 -0.12 -4.64
N LEU A 119 14.93 0.61 -5.05
CA LEU A 119 13.59 0.09 -5.35
C LEU A 119 13.36 0.25 -6.85
N SER A 120 13.05 -0.83 -7.53
CA SER A 120 12.84 -0.89 -8.97
C SER A 120 11.35 -0.99 -9.33
N THR A 121 11.06 -0.85 -10.62
CA THR A 121 9.72 -1.00 -11.19
C THR A 121 9.02 -2.26 -10.70
N GLY A 122 7.80 -2.09 -10.20
CA GLY A 122 6.96 -3.15 -9.64
C GLY A 122 7.15 -3.38 -8.14
N GLU A 123 8.24 -2.88 -7.55
CA GLU A 123 8.48 -3.06 -6.12
C GLU A 123 7.65 -2.09 -5.26
N VAL A 124 7.28 -2.58 -4.10
CA VAL A 124 6.64 -1.83 -3.03
C VAL A 124 7.61 -1.67 -1.88
N GLY A 125 7.78 -0.46 -1.41
CA GLY A 125 8.72 -0.18 -0.35
C GLY A 125 8.46 1.14 0.36
N TYR A 126 9.48 1.61 1.06
CA TYR A 126 9.43 2.87 1.78
C TYR A 126 10.59 3.78 1.37
N ILE A 127 10.35 5.07 1.54
CA ILE A 127 11.33 6.14 1.42
C ILE A 127 11.33 6.92 2.72
N ILE A 128 12.50 7.13 3.30
CA ILE A 128 12.71 8.10 4.38
C ILE A 128 13.36 9.31 3.74
N SER A 129 12.78 10.47 4.01
CA SER A 129 13.27 11.77 3.54
C SER A 129 13.09 12.80 4.65
N GLY A 130 13.78 13.92 4.56
CA GLY A 130 13.79 14.97 5.59
C GLY A 130 12.48 15.75 5.76
N ILE A 131 11.35 15.10 5.58
CA ILE A 131 10.01 15.69 5.71
C ILE A 131 9.76 16.05 7.17
N LYS A 132 9.40 17.31 7.42
CA LYS A 132 9.17 17.84 8.78
C LYS A 132 7.69 17.85 9.15
N ASN A 133 6.81 18.02 8.17
CA ASN A 133 5.37 18.08 8.39
C ASN A 133 4.65 16.98 7.60
N ALA A 134 3.79 16.22 8.27
CA ALA A 134 2.99 15.17 7.64
C ALA A 134 2.10 15.71 6.50
N THR A 135 1.70 16.98 6.54
CA THR A 135 0.90 17.66 5.50
C THR A 135 1.64 17.86 4.18
N GLU A 136 2.97 17.73 4.17
CA GLU A 136 3.80 17.80 2.97
C GLU A 136 3.73 16.53 2.14
N VAL A 137 3.27 15.42 2.72
CA VAL A 137 3.08 14.14 2.05
C VAL A 137 1.59 13.92 1.79
N LYS A 138 1.21 13.85 0.54
CA LYS A 138 -0.15 13.57 0.13
C LYS A 138 -0.27 12.15 -0.40
N VAL A 139 -1.14 11.36 0.22
CA VAL A 139 -1.47 10.02 -0.30
C VAL A 139 -2.10 10.16 -1.68
N GLY A 140 -1.62 9.38 -2.64
CA GLY A 140 -2.00 9.52 -4.05
C GLY A 140 -1.07 10.43 -4.86
N ASP A 141 -0.06 11.07 -4.24
CA ASP A 141 0.94 11.85 -4.97
C ASP A 141 1.93 10.95 -5.71
N THR A 142 2.57 11.51 -6.71
CA THR A 142 3.61 10.86 -7.52
C THR A 142 4.98 11.39 -7.14
N ILE A 143 5.91 10.47 -6.90
CA ILE A 143 7.32 10.78 -6.71
C ILE A 143 8.04 10.63 -8.04
N THR A 144 8.86 11.60 -8.40
CA THR A 144 9.74 11.57 -9.57
C THR A 144 11.11 12.13 -9.26
N HIS A 145 12.11 11.92 -10.12
CA HIS A 145 13.41 12.57 -9.97
C HIS A 145 13.36 14.05 -10.38
N ILE A 146 14.18 14.89 -9.75
CA ILE A 146 14.28 16.32 -10.09
C ILE A 146 14.97 16.51 -11.43
N ASP A 147 16.04 15.78 -11.67
CA ASP A 147 16.88 15.87 -12.87
C ASP A 147 16.26 15.20 -14.10
N ARG A 148 15.40 14.21 -13.90
CA ARG A 148 14.69 13.49 -14.94
C ARG A 148 13.23 13.26 -14.57
N PRO A 149 12.41 14.33 -14.55
CA PRO A 149 11.02 14.24 -14.13
C PRO A 149 10.18 13.42 -15.11
N CYS A 150 9.14 12.76 -14.60
CA CYS A 150 8.14 12.12 -15.43
C CYS A 150 7.24 13.17 -16.10
N GLU A 151 6.75 12.85 -17.30
CA GLU A 151 5.88 13.78 -18.07
C GLU A 151 4.49 13.92 -17.44
N GLN A 152 3.99 12.88 -16.83
CA GLN A 152 2.65 12.83 -16.23
C GLN A 152 2.68 12.22 -14.83
N ALA A 153 1.92 12.80 -13.93
CA ALA A 153 1.65 12.17 -12.64
C ALA A 153 0.81 10.89 -12.83
N ILE A 154 1.01 9.93 -11.95
CA ILE A 154 0.13 8.76 -11.87
C ILE A 154 -1.25 9.24 -11.47
N ALA A 155 -2.32 8.68 -12.08
CA ALA A 155 -3.68 8.92 -11.61
C ALA A 155 -3.78 8.47 -10.15
N GLY A 156 -3.78 9.44 -9.25
CA GLY A 156 -3.81 9.18 -7.81
C GLY A 156 -5.16 8.69 -7.33
N PHE A 157 -5.29 8.50 -6.03
CA PHE A 157 -6.56 8.14 -5.42
C PHE A 157 -7.57 9.28 -5.56
N GLN A 158 -8.82 8.91 -5.81
CA GLN A 158 -9.91 9.89 -5.77
C GLN A 158 -10.09 10.41 -4.35
N VAL A 159 -10.27 11.71 -4.21
CA VAL A 159 -10.62 12.30 -2.90
C VAL A 159 -12.04 11.86 -2.55
N VAL A 160 -12.15 10.94 -1.62
CA VAL A 160 -13.44 10.50 -1.09
C VAL A 160 -13.98 11.59 -0.17
N LYS A 161 -15.17 12.11 -0.49
CA LYS A 161 -15.85 13.03 0.41
C LYS A 161 -16.35 12.25 1.64
N PRO A 162 -16.06 12.71 2.86
CA PRO A 162 -16.58 12.06 4.06
C PRO A 162 -18.12 11.98 3.99
N MET A 163 -18.67 10.79 4.20
CA MET A 163 -20.11 10.56 4.19
C MET A 163 -20.68 10.33 5.60
N VAL A 164 -19.79 10.05 6.55
CA VAL A 164 -20.15 9.82 7.96
C VAL A 164 -19.26 10.69 8.83
N PHE A 165 -19.89 11.39 9.77
CA PHE A 165 -19.22 12.22 10.75
C PHE A 165 -19.51 11.67 12.13
N ALA A 166 -18.49 11.58 13.00
CA ALA A 166 -18.62 11.18 14.38
C ALA A 166 -17.94 12.21 15.28
N GLY A 167 -18.61 12.58 16.35
CA GLY A 167 -18.00 13.36 17.43
C GLY A 167 -17.25 12.41 18.37
N VAL A 168 -15.96 12.69 18.59
CA VAL A 168 -15.13 11.95 19.56
C VAL A 168 -14.90 12.87 20.77
N TYR A 169 -15.23 12.39 21.96
CA TYR A 169 -15.10 13.14 23.20
C TYR A 169 -14.31 12.30 24.20
N PRO A 170 -13.40 12.92 24.98
CA PRO A 170 -12.74 12.21 26.06
C PRO A 170 -13.76 11.87 27.17
N ILE A 171 -13.51 10.81 27.89
CA ILE A 171 -14.31 10.42 29.07
C ILE A 171 -14.11 11.44 30.21
N ASP A 172 -12.84 11.86 30.38
CA ASP A 172 -12.48 12.92 31.34
C ASP A 172 -12.29 14.25 30.57
N PRO A 173 -13.03 15.32 30.94
CA PRO A 173 -12.88 16.63 30.31
C PRO A 173 -11.46 17.19 30.35
N SER A 174 -10.64 16.80 31.32
CA SER A 174 -9.22 17.23 31.42
C SER A 174 -8.34 16.70 30.29
N ASP A 175 -8.76 15.62 29.61
CA ASP A 175 -8.04 15.04 28.48
C ASP A 175 -8.40 15.67 27.12
N TYR A 176 -9.26 16.71 27.11
CA TYR A 176 -9.68 17.33 25.86
C TYR A 176 -8.52 17.92 25.06
N GLU A 177 -7.57 18.59 25.72
CA GLU A 177 -6.41 19.17 25.03
C GLU A 177 -5.49 18.09 24.45
N ASN A 178 -5.34 16.95 25.11
CA ASN A 178 -4.59 15.80 24.62
C ASN A 178 -5.26 15.17 23.40
N LEU A 179 -6.59 15.00 23.46
CA LEU A 179 -7.36 14.48 22.34
C LEU A 179 -7.32 15.40 21.12
N ARG A 180 -7.34 16.71 21.34
CA ARG A 180 -7.24 17.71 20.28
C ARG A 180 -5.87 17.75 19.61
N ALA A 181 -4.81 17.43 20.36
CA ALA A 181 -3.42 17.41 19.87
C ALA A 181 -3.04 16.11 19.16
N SER A 182 -3.86 15.06 19.25
CA SER A 182 -3.67 13.74 18.61
C SER A 182 -4.13 13.72 17.16
#